data_cee5f8af2f79f30515486bcc00f0e6e6
#
_entry.id   cee5f8af2f79f30515486bcc00f0e6e6
#
_cell.length_a   1.000
_cell.length_b   1.000
_cell.length_c   1.000
_cell.angle_alpha   90.00
_cell.angle_beta   90.00
_cell.angle_gamma   90.00
#
_symmetry.space_group_name_H-M   'P 1'
#
loop_
_entity.id
_entity.type
_entity.pdbx_description
1 polymer ?
#
loop_
_entity_poly.entity_id
_entity_poly.type
_entity_poly.pdbx_seq_one_letter_code
_entity_poly.pdbx_strand_id
1 'polypeptide(L)'
;HELTSVALSAKVLNAVKVRNGLEGHAVEDVIWGNVTQVGEQGGCLARSAVLASDLDERIPGLAINRFCASGMEAVNLAANQVRGGAGQAYIAGGVEMMGRVAMGSDGAAIAVDPTLAMKTYFVPQGISADIIATECGFSRDQADALAMESQRRAAVAWKEGRFAKSVLTITDQNGLPILATDEYMRPGTDMQALGALKPAFKDMGEVMPGFDKIAMMKYPHLEKIEHIHHAGN
;
A
#
# COMPACT_ATOMS: atom_id res chain seq x y z
N HIS A 1 -14.06 1.52 11.25
CA HIS A 1 -14.90 2.33 10.35
C HIS A 1 -15.33 3.68 10.93
N GLU A 2 -14.79 4.10 12.08
CA GLU A 2 -15.16 5.32 12.78
C GLU A 2 -14.50 6.58 12.19
N LEU A 3 -13.37 6.42 11.50
CA LEU A 3 -12.66 7.52 10.86
C LEU A 3 -12.77 7.45 9.35
N THR A 4 -12.81 8.62 8.72
CA THR A 4 -12.66 8.77 7.27
C THR A 4 -11.18 8.83 6.89
N SER A 5 -10.85 8.63 5.62
CA SER A 5 -9.49 8.78 5.09
C SER A 5 -8.91 10.16 5.38
N VAL A 6 -9.74 11.21 5.29
CA VAL A 6 -9.37 12.59 5.63
C VAL A 6 -9.05 12.73 7.12
N ALA A 7 -9.94 12.24 8.00
CA ALA A 7 -9.74 12.34 9.45
C ALA A 7 -8.50 11.56 9.92
N LEU A 8 -8.25 10.37 9.34
CA LEU A 8 -7.05 9.59 9.64
C LEU A 8 -5.77 10.33 9.19
N SER A 9 -5.78 10.89 7.98
CA SER A 9 -4.66 11.68 7.47
C SER A 9 -4.41 12.91 8.34
N ALA A 10 -5.45 13.65 8.74
CA ALA A 10 -5.33 14.82 9.60
C ALA A 10 -4.69 14.49 10.97
N LYS A 11 -5.06 13.34 11.58
CA LYS A 11 -4.42 12.89 12.84
C LYS A 11 -2.92 12.66 12.67
N VAL A 12 -2.50 12.05 11.56
CA VAL A 12 -1.07 11.83 11.27
C VAL A 12 -0.35 13.16 11.02
N LEU A 13 -0.94 14.06 10.24
CA LEU A 13 -0.39 15.40 9.99
C LEU A 13 -0.23 16.20 11.29
N ASN A 14 -1.22 16.17 12.18
CA ASN A 14 -1.15 16.82 13.48
C ASN A 14 -0.03 16.23 14.35
N ALA A 15 0.12 14.90 14.35
CA ALA A 15 1.21 14.26 15.08
C ALA A 15 2.59 14.67 14.53
N VAL A 16 2.75 14.75 13.20
CA VAL A 16 3.98 15.22 12.55
C VAL A 16 4.26 16.69 12.92
N LYS A 17 3.24 17.54 12.87
CA LYS A 17 3.34 18.95 13.30
C LYS A 17 3.88 19.06 14.72
N VAL A 18 3.23 18.40 15.67
CA VAL A 18 3.59 18.49 17.09
C VAL A 18 4.98 17.91 17.35
N ARG A 19 5.29 16.72 16.80
CA ARG A 19 6.58 16.04 17.01
C ARG A 19 7.79 16.83 16.48
N ASN A 20 7.57 17.71 15.50
CA ASN A 20 8.65 18.46 14.83
C ASN A 20 8.54 19.97 15.05
N GLY A 21 7.61 20.46 15.88
CA GLY A 21 7.44 21.88 16.17
C GLY A 21 7.16 22.72 14.90
N LEU A 22 6.36 22.20 13.97
CA LEU A 22 6.06 22.89 12.72
C LEU A 22 5.02 23.99 12.94
N GLU A 23 5.44 25.23 12.86
CA GLU A 23 4.58 26.41 13.06
C GLU A 23 4.41 27.20 11.76
N GLY A 24 3.22 27.79 11.58
CA GLY A 24 2.89 28.69 10.48
C GLY A 24 3.19 28.06 9.11
N HIS A 25 4.04 28.72 8.34
CA HIS A 25 4.47 28.31 6.99
C HIS A 25 5.76 27.47 6.98
N ALA A 26 6.04 26.72 8.04
CA ALA A 26 7.25 25.89 8.09
C ALA A 26 7.30 24.80 7.01
N VAL A 27 6.17 24.52 6.33
CA VAL A 27 6.02 23.48 5.30
C VAL A 27 5.51 24.11 4.00
N GLU A 28 6.19 23.80 2.90
CA GLU A 28 5.84 24.33 1.57
C GLU A 28 4.67 23.57 0.93
N ASP A 29 4.60 22.25 1.13
CA ASP A 29 3.53 21.40 0.55
C ASP A 29 3.39 20.09 1.33
N VAL A 30 2.20 19.48 1.22
CA VAL A 30 1.92 18.12 1.68
C VAL A 30 1.74 17.23 0.46
N ILE A 31 2.68 16.31 0.21
CA ILE A 31 2.63 15.36 -0.90
C ILE A 31 2.13 14.02 -0.36
N TRP A 32 0.93 13.61 -0.81
CA TRP A 32 0.22 12.48 -0.20
C TRP A 32 -0.12 11.41 -1.24
N GLY A 33 0.43 10.20 -1.04
CA GLY A 33 0.15 9.03 -1.87
C GLY A 33 -1.24 8.49 -1.60
N ASN A 34 -2.01 8.30 -2.67
CA ASN A 34 -3.33 7.72 -2.61
C ASN A 34 -3.67 7.10 -3.97
N VAL A 35 -4.01 5.81 -3.99
CA VAL A 35 -4.23 5.07 -5.24
C VAL A 35 -5.66 5.21 -5.71
N THR A 36 -6.64 4.83 -4.88
CA THR A 36 -8.04 4.79 -5.27
C THR A 36 -8.71 6.14 -5.00
N GLN A 37 -8.50 7.11 -5.91
CA GLN A 37 -8.90 8.51 -5.74
C GLN A 37 -10.39 8.74 -6.09
N VAL A 38 -11.28 8.02 -5.41
CA VAL A 38 -12.74 8.14 -5.55
C VAL A 38 -13.43 8.25 -4.20
N GLY A 39 -14.67 8.71 -4.19
CA GLY A 39 -15.45 8.89 -2.96
C GLY A 39 -14.73 9.79 -1.96
N GLU A 40 -14.58 9.35 -0.71
CA GLU A 40 -13.89 10.11 0.33
C GLU A 40 -12.37 10.26 0.12
N GLN A 41 -11.78 9.52 -0.81
CA GLN A 41 -10.38 9.63 -1.23
C GLN A 41 -10.21 10.47 -2.51
N GLY A 42 -11.30 10.95 -3.10
CA GLY A 42 -11.29 11.82 -4.27
C GLY A 42 -11.06 13.30 -3.94
N GLY A 43 -11.14 14.15 -4.96
CA GLY A 43 -11.12 15.61 -4.80
C GLY A 43 -9.85 16.17 -4.16
N CYS A 44 -8.69 15.58 -4.41
CA CYS A 44 -7.41 15.92 -3.78
C CYS A 44 -7.42 15.70 -2.25
N LEU A 45 -7.36 14.46 -1.85
CA LEU A 45 -7.32 14.05 -0.43
C LEU A 45 -6.23 14.77 0.37
N ALA A 46 -5.05 14.99 -0.22
CA ALA A 46 -3.96 15.73 0.42
C ALA A 46 -4.40 17.11 0.91
N ARG A 47 -5.05 17.87 0.03
CA ARG A 47 -5.54 19.21 0.38
C ARG A 47 -6.65 19.13 1.44
N SER A 48 -7.57 18.19 1.31
CA SER A 48 -8.62 17.98 2.29
C SER A 48 -8.07 17.62 3.67
N ALA A 49 -7.00 16.82 3.71
CA ALA A 49 -6.32 16.44 4.95
C ALA A 49 -5.62 17.66 5.62
N VAL A 50 -4.98 18.53 4.84
CA VAL A 50 -4.40 19.79 5.35
C VAL A 50 -5.48 20.64 6.01
N LEU A 51 -6.60 20.86 5.31
CA LEU A 51 -7.71 21.70 5.80
C LEU A 51 -8.41 21.10 7.05
N ALA A 52 -8.36 19.79 7.20
CA ALA A 52 -8.92 19.08 8.36
C ALA A 52 -7.92 18.96 9.52
N SER A 53 -6.66 19.31 9.31
CA SER A 53 -5.59 19.25 10.32
C SER A 53 -5.36 20.62 10.98
N ASP A 54 -4.44 20.64 11.96
CA ASP A 54 -3.99 21.88 12.61
C ASP A 54 -2.83 22.56 11.85
N LEU A 55 -2.51 22.12 10.64
CA LEU A 55 -1.57 22.81 9.77
C LEU A 55 -2.16 24.15 9.28
N ASP A 56 -1.30 25.08 8.89
CA ASP A 56 -1.73 26.34 8.29
C ASP A 56 -2.54 26.09 7.01
N GLU A 57 -3.73 26.67 6.91
CA GLU A 57 -4.63 26.48 5.76
C GLU A 57 -4.04 26.95 4.43
N ARG A 58 -2.97 27.75 4.44
CA ARG A 58 -2.27 28.21 3.25
C ARG A 58 -1.33 27.16 2.66
N ILE A 59 -1.01 26.10 3.40
CA ILE A 59 -0.17 24.99 2.90
C ILE A 59 -0.96 24.23 1.84
N PRO A 60 -0.44 24.11 0.61
CA PRO A 60 -1.09 23.32 -0.44
C PRO A 60 -1.03 21.83 -0.14
N GLY A 61 -1.70 21.03 -0.97
CA GLY A 61 -1.66 19.59 -0.90
C GLY A 61 -1.69 18.96 -2.28
N LEU A 62 -0.80 18.01 -2.54
CA LEU A 62 -0.68 17.28 -3.78
C LEU A 62 -0.98 15.80 -3.54
N ALA A 63 -2.07 15.27 -4.13
CA ALA A 63 -2.34 13.84 -4.15
C ALA A 63 -1.68 13.19 -5.37
N ILE A 64 -0.95 12.11 -5.15
CA ILE A 64 -0.25 11.38 -6.22
C ILE A 64 -0.64 9.92 -6.24
N ASN A 65 -0.60 9.32 -7.43
CA ASN A 65 -0.80 7.90 -7.63
C ASN A 65 0.36 7.29 -8.43
N ARG A 66 1.04 6.33 -7.83
CA ARG A 66 2.00 5.41 -8.46
C ARG A 66 1.76 4.01 -7.93
N PHE A 67 0.48 3.61 -7.85
CA PHE A 67 0.04 2.34 -7.26
C PHE A 67 0.66 2.12 -5.87
N CYS A 68 1.11 0.90 -5.57
CA CYS A 68 1.70 0.55 -4.27
C CYS A 68 2.96 1.35 -3.91
N ALA A 69 3.58 2.05 -4.87
CA ALA A 69 4.74 2.90 -4.66
C ALA A 69 4.38 4.38 -4.37
N SER A 70 3.09 4.74 -4.26
CA SER A 70 2.65 6.15 -4.12
C SER A 70 3.27 6.84 -2.90
N GLY A 71 3.32 6.18 -1.75
CA GLY A 71 3.93 6.74 -0.54
C GLY A 71 5.44 6.96 -0.69
N MET A 72 6.16 6.02 -1.29
CA MET A 72 7.59 6.15 -1.58
C MET A 72 7.83 7.29 -2.59
N GLU A 73 7.00 7.39 -3.61
CA GLU A 73 7.10 8.47 -4.60
C GLU A 73 6.83 9.84 -3.99
N ALA A 74 5.89 9.95 -3.05
CA ALA A 74 5.67 11.20 -2.30
C ALA A 74 6.96 11.66 -1.59
N VAL A 75 7.67 10.73 -0.94
CA VAL A 75 8.97 11.01 -0.29
C VAL A 75 10.03 11.40 -1.30
N ASN A 76 10.12 10.70 -2.43
CA ASN A 76 11.07 11.01 -3.50
C ASN A 76 10.84 12.42 -4.08
N LEU A 77 9.58 12.77 -4.35
CA LEU A 77 9.21 14.10 -4.84
C LEU A 77 9.58 15.19 -3.82
N ALA A 78 9.21 15.03 -2.55
CA ALA A 78 9.58 15.96 -1.49
C ALA A 78 11.10 16.16 -1.40
N ALA A 79 11.87 15.06 -1.40
CA ALA A 79 13.33 15.12 -1.37
C ALA A 79 13.92 15.83 -2.59
N ASN A 80 13.35 15.61 -3.78
CA ASN A 80 13.79 16.26 -5.01
C ASN A 80 13.44 17.76 -5.01
N GLN A 81 12.29 18.17 -4.47
CA GLN A 81 11.93 19.57 -4.31
C GLN A 81 12.92 20.31 -3.40
N VAL A 82 13.26 19.73 -2.25
CA VAL A 82 14.27 20.28 -1.34
C VAL A 82 15.63 20.38 -2.03
N ARG A 83 16.10 19.32 -2.69
CA ARG A 83 17.38 19.32 -3.42
C ARG A 83 17.41 20.32 -4.58
N GLY A 84 16.27 20.51 -5.25
CA GLY A 84 16.10 21.48 -6.35
C GLY A 84 15.97 22.93 -5.89
N GLY A 85 15.91 23.19 -4.59
CA GLY A 85 15.75 24.54 -4.04
C GLY A 85 14.33 25.12 -4.20
N ALA A 86 13.33 24.28 -4.47
CA ALA A 86 11.94 24.72 -4.61
C ALA A 86 11.28 25.04 -3.26
N GLY A 87 11.87 24.62 -2.16
CA GLY A 87 11.44 24.88 -0.80
C GLY A 87 12.36 24.20 0.20
N GLN A 88 12.14 24.47 1.50
CA GLN A 88 13.01 23.96 2.56
C GLN A 88 12.43 22.74 3.29
N ALA A 89 11.11 22.63 3.39
CA ALA A 89 10.45 21.54 4.11
C ALA A 89 9.15 21.11 3.44
N TYR A 90 8.94 19.81 3.40
CA TYR A 90 7.74 19.16 2.85
C TYR A 90 7.29 18.05 3.81
N ILE A 91 5.99 17.80 3.86
CA ILE A 91 5.46 16.60 4.48
C ILE A 91 5.12 15.61 3.36
N ALA A 92 5.60 14.38 3.46
CA ALA A 92 5.32 13.32 2.50
C ALA A 92 4.83 12.06 3.20
N GLY A 93 3.83 11.42 2.63
CA GLY A 93 3.22 10.20 3.18
C GLY A 93 2.12 9.67 2.29
N GLY A 94 1.10 9.08 2.87
CA GLY A 94 -0.06 8.60 2.12
C GLY A 94 -1.08 7.89 2.99
N VAL A 95 -2.21 7.58 2.40
CA VAL A 95 -3.30 6.81 3.01
C VAL A 95 -4.02 5.96 1.96
N GLU A 96 -4.42 4.78 2.35
CA GLU A 96 -5.34 3.94 1.57
C GLU A 96 -6.30 3.26 2.53
N MET A 97 -7.58 3.61 2.46
CA MET A 97 -8.60 3.13 3.39
C MET A 97 -9.47 2.06 2.72
N MET A 98 -8.88 0.91 2.43
CA MET A 98 -9.51 -0.16 1.65
C MET A 98 -10.78 -0.74 2.29
N GLY A 99 -10.98 -0.58 3.58
CA GLY A 99 -12.23 -0.94 4.26
C GLY A 99 -13.40 0.00 3.99
N ARG A 100 -13.16 1.19 3.39
CA ARG A 100 -14.16 2.20 3.05
C ARG A 100 -14.21 2.51 1.56
N VAL A 101 -13.07 2.48 0.90
CA VAL A 101 -12.94 2.66 -0.56
C VAL A 101 -12.32 1.39 -1.14
N ALA A 102 -13.12 0.61 -1.82
CA ALA A 102 -12.68 -0.70 -2.34
C ALA A 102 -11.58 -0.54 -3.39
N MET A 103 -10.58 -1.42 -3.34
CA MET A 103 -9.53 -1.49 -4.35
C MET A 103 -10.12 -1.69 -5.75
N GLY A 104 -9.66 -0.89 -6.71
CA GLY A 104 -10.13 -0.94 -8.10
C GLY A 104 -11.44 -0.18 -8.37
N SER A 105 -12.05 0.48 -7.36
CA SER A 105 -13.27 1.29 -7.59
C SER A 105 -13.01 2.58 -8.39
N ASP A 106 -11.75 2.90 -8.66
CA ASP A 106 -11.32 3.96 -9.59
C ASP A 106 -11.39 3.54 -11.07
N GLY A 107 -11.76 2.29 -11.35
CA GLY A 107 -11.94 1.76 -12.70
C GLY A 107 -10.70 1.13 -13.34
N ALA A 108 -9.50 1.38 -12.82
CA ALA A 108 -8.23 0.75 -13.24
C ALA A 108 -8.12 0.50 -14.77
N ALA A 109 -8.01 1.56 -15.57
CA ALA A 109 -8.05 1.50 -17.05
C ALA A 109 -7.19 0.39 -17.66
N ILE A 110 -6.02 0.11 -17.04
CA ILE A 110 -5.12 -0.98 -17.50
C ILE A 110 -5.77 -2.37 -17.44
N ALA A 111 -6.75 -2.56 -16.55
CA ALA A 111 -7.43 -3.84 -16.37
C ALA A 111 -8.75 -3.91 -17.16
N VAL A 112 -9.45 -2.77 -17.35
CA VAL A 112 -10.81 -2.74 -17.92
C VAL A 112 -10.85 -2.33 -19.39
N ASP A 113 -9.82 -1.65 -19.91
CA ASP A 113 -9.69 -1.39 -21.34
C ASP A 113 -9.08 -2.61 -22.04
N PRO A 114 -9.84 -3.36 -22.85
CA PRO A 114 -9.34 -4.58 -23.45
C PRO A 114 -8.18 -4.35 -24.43
N THR A 115 -8.12 -3.20 -25.10
CA THR A 115 -7.02 -2.86 -26.00
C THR A 115 -5.72 -2.66 -25.22
N LEU A 116 -5.81 -1.91 -24.12
CA LEU A 116 -4.66 -1.66 -23.26
C LEU A 116 -4.24 -2.94 -22.52
N ALA A 117 -5.19 -3.68 -21.97
CA ALA A 117 -4.93 -4.93 -21.27
C ALA A 117 -4.21 -5.96 -22.17
N MET A 118 -4.66 -6.13 -23.41
CA MET A 118 -4.01 -7.03 -24.36
C MET A 118 -2.64 -6.52 -24.84
N LYS A 119 -2.51 -5.23 -25.07
CA LYS A 119 -1.22 -4.62 -25.45
C LYS A 119 -0.14 -4.80 -24.37
N THR A 120 -0.55 -4.76 -23.11
CA THR A 120 0.36 -4.90 -21.96
C THR A 120 0.47 -6.34 -21.45
N TYR A 121 -0.32 -7.26 -21.97
CA TYR A 121 -0.48 -8.61 -21.44
C TYR A 121 -0.83 -8.57 -19.95
N PHE A 122 -1.78 -7.69 -19.61
CA PHE A 122 -2.15 -7.45 -18.21
C PHE A 122 -2.62 -8.73 -17.52
N VAL A 123 -1.99 -9.02 -16.40
CA VAL A 123 -2.43 -10.06 -15.46
C VAL A 123 -2.38 -9.51 -14.04
N PRO A 124 -3.21 -10.00 -13.10
CA PRO A 124 -3.13 -9.63 -11.69
C PRO A 124 -1.76 -9.91 -11.08
N GLN A 125 -1.39 -9.12 -10.07
CA GLN A 125 -0.08 -9.18 -9.43
C GLN A 125 0.28 -10.58 -8.89
N GLY A 126 -0.68 -11.33 -8.36
CA GLY A 126 -0.44 -12.69 -7.89
C GLY A 126 -0.10 -13.67 -9.01
N ILE A 127 -0.71 -13.53 -10.19
CA ILE A 127 -0.32 -14.28 -11.40
C ILE A 127 1.10 -13.89 -11.80
N SER A 128 1.46 -12.59 -11.76
CA SER A 128 2.82 -12.14 -12.05
C SER A 128 3.85 -12.75 -11.08
N ALA A 129 3.51 -12.87 -9.82
CA ALA A 129 4.36 -13.53 -8.82
C ALA A 129 4.54 -15.03 -9.13
N ASP A 130 3.47 -15.73 -9.53
CA ASP A 130 3.52 -17.14 -9.94
C ASP A 130 4.37 -17.34 -11.21
N ILE A 131 4.30 -16.41 -12.18
CA ILE A 131 5.19 -16.41 -13.36
C ILE A 131 6.66 -16.34 -12.93
N ILE A 132 7.02 -15.40 -12.06
CA ILE A 132 8.38 -15.24 -11.56
C ILE A 132 8.84 -16.52 -10.83
N ALA A 133 7.99 -17.07 -9.99
CA ALA A 133 8.29 -18.30 -9.28
C ALA A 133 8.53 -19.48 -10.25
N THR A 134 7.72 -19.59 -11.29
CA THR A 134 7.85 -20.62 -12.33
C THR A 134 9.16 -20.44 -13.11
N GLU A 135 9.47 -19.25 -13.59
CA GLU A 135 10.69 -18.97 -14.34
C GLU A 135 11.96 -19.19 -13.51
N CYS A 136 11.93 -18.80 -12.24
CA CYS A 136 13.07 -18.92 -11.34
C CYS A 136 13.16 -20.29 -10.64
N GLY A 137 12.18 -21.15 -10.80
CA GLY A 137 12.10 -22.45 -10.14
C GLY A 137 11.90 -22.36 -8.63
N PHE A 138 11.25 -21.30 -8.12
CA PHE A 138 10.93 -21.17 -6.69
C PHE A 138 9.82 -22.12 -6.30
N SER A 139 10.02 -22.84 -5.21
CA SER A 139 9.01 -23.75 -4.67
C SER A 139 8.05 -23.01 -3.73
N ARG A 140 6.90 -23.64 -3.48
CA ARG A 140 5.94 -23.22 -2.46
C ARG A 140 6.60 -23.11 -1.08
N ASP A 141 7.41 -24.08 -0.68
CA ASP A 141 8.08 -24.10 0.62
C ASP A 141 9.05 -22.94 0.79
N GLN A 142 9.74 -22.52 -0.28
CA GLN A 142 10.62 -21.36 -0.25
C GLN A 142 9.83 -20.06 -0.04
N ALA A 143 8.70 -19.89 -0.72
CA ALA A 143 7.83 -18.73 -0.55
C ALA A 143 7.23 -18.70 0.87
N ASP A 144 6.75 -19.84 1.38
CA ASP A 144 6.20 -19.96 2.72
C ASP A 144 7.26 -19.72 3.82
N ALA A 145 8.49 -20.20 3.61
CA ALA A 145 9.60 -19.93 4.54
C ALA A 145 9.93 -18.43 4.64
N LEU A 146 9.91 -17.71 3.51
CA LEU A 146 10.10 -16.26 3.50
C LEU A 146 8.97 -15.53 4.25
N ALA A 147 7.72 -15.94 4.03
CA ALA A 147 6.56 -15.37 4.71
C ALA A 147 6.63 -15.61 6.23
N MET A 148 6.96 -16.82 6.66
CA MET A 148 7.15 -17.14 8.08
C MET A 148 8.24 -16.29 8.72
N GLU A 149 9.39 -16.16 8.06
CA GLU A 149 10.50 -15.32 8.55
C GLU A 149 10.11 -13.84 8.61
N SER A 150 9.32 -13.34 7.65
CA SER A 150 8.78 -11.97 7.67
C SER A 150 7.92 -11.74 8.91
N GLN A 151 6.99 -12.65 9.24
CA GLN A 151 6.15 -12.58 10.43
C GLN A 151 7.00 -12.62 11.72
N ARG A 152 7.99 -13.50 11.76
CA ARG A 152 8.92 -13.59 12.90
C ARG A 152 9.68 -12.29 13.14
N ARG A 153 10.22 -11.68 12.09
CA ARG A 153 10.94 -10.39 12.17
C ARG A 153 10.03 -9.26 12.63
N ALA A 154 8.81 -9.20 12.10
CA ALA A 154 7.83 -8.21 12.53
C ALA A 154 7.50 -8.35 14.03
N ALA A 155 7.26 -9.58 14.51
CA ALA A 155 7.00 -9.85 15.92
C ALA A 155 8.16 -9.43 16.82
N VAL A 156 9.41 -9.71 16.44
CA VAL A 156 10.60 -9.27 17.18
C VAL A 156 10.68 -7.74 17.22
N ALA A 157 10.47 -7.07 16.08
CA ALA A 157 10.53 -5.61 16.02
C ALA A 157 9.48 -4.94 16.92
N TRP A 158 8.27 -5.46 16.98
CA TRP A 158 7.23 -4.98 17.89
C TRP A 158 7.59 -5.25 19.35
N LYS A 159 8.02 -6.48 19.68
CA LYS A 159 8.40 -6.87 21.04
C LYS A 159 9.55 -6.02 21.60
N GLU A 160 10.50 -5.67 20.76
CA GLU A 160 11.66 -4.84 21.14
C GLU A 160 11.35 -3.33 21.10
N GLY A 161 10.13 -2.93 20.80
CA GLY A 161 9.72 -1.52 20.78
C GLY A 161 10.36 -0.68 19.66
N ARG A 162 10.82 -1.32 18.57
CA ARG A 162 11.49 -0.62 17.45
C ARG A 162 10.61 0.42 16.78
N PHE A 163 9.28 0.29 16.89
CA PHE A 163 8.29 1.21 16.34
C PHE A 163 7.80 2.29 17.32
N ALA A 164 8.30 2.32 18.55
CA ALA A 164 7.79 3.22 19.60
C ALA A 164 7.85 4.72 19.24
N LYS A 165 8.82 5.12 18.40
CA LYS A 165 8.96 6.51 17.94
C LYS A 165 8.15 6.83 16.68
N SER A 166 7.78 5.84 15.88
CA SER A 166 7.12 6.03 14.57
C SER A 166 5.63 5.76 14.60
N VAL A 167 5.17 4.79 15.39
CA VAL A 167 3.76 4.45 15.49
C VAL A 167 2.99 5.52 16.27
N LEU A 168 1.83 5.87 15.75
CA LEU A 168 0.85 6.73 16.39
C LEU A 168 -0.37 5.90 16.76
N THR A 169 -0.73 5.87 18.04
CA THR A 169 -2.01 5.31 18.47
C THR A 169 -3.14 6.17 17.92
N ILE A 170 -4.07 5.56 17.20
CA ILE A 170 -5.23 6.23 16.67
C ILE A 170 -6.36 6.18 17.70
N THR A 171 -6.96 7.33 17.97
CA THR A 171 -8.08 7.50 18.91
C THR A 171 -9.35 7.92 18.17
N ASP A 172 -10.50 7.67 18.79
CA ASP A 172 -11.78 8.27 18.39
C ASP A 172 -11.82 9.78 18.71
N GLN A 173 -13.01 10.40 18.54
CA GLN A 173 -13.21 11.83 18.86
C GLN A 173 -13.22 12.11 20.37
N ASN A 174 -13.40 11.10 21.22
CA ASN A 174 -13.39 11.21 22.68
C ASN A 174 -12.01 10.92 23.28
N GLY A 175 -11.01 10.62 22.43
CA GLY A 175 -9.66 10.27 22.86
C GLY A 175 -9.48 8.80 23.25
N LEU A 176 -10.47 7.94 23.04
CA LEU A 176 -10.35 6.51 23.31
C LEU A 176 -9.56 5.81 22.21
N PRO A 177 -8.55 4.97 22.55
CA PRO A 177 -7.78 4.24 21.55
C PRO A 177 -8.64 3.30 20.71
N ILE A 178 -8.57 3.43 19.39
CA ILE A 178 -9.23 2.54 18.41
C ILE A 178 -8.23 1.57 17.79
N LEU A 179 -6.99 2.02 17.56
CA LEU A 179 -5.93 1.23 16.97
C LEU A 179 -4.57 1.64 17.54
N ALA A 180 -3.90 0.75 18.24
CA ALA A 180 -2.61 1.00 18.87
C ALA A 180 -1.47 0.16 18.27
N THR A 181 -1.79 -0.94 17.58
CA THR A 181 -0.82 -1.88 17.01
C THR A 181 -1.25 -2.34 15.63
N ASP A 182 -0.31 -2.85 14.85
CA ASP A 182 -0.61 -3.52 13.58
C ASP A 182 -1.38 -4.83 13.83
N GLU A 183 -2.61 -4.92 13.33
CA GLU A 183 -3.49 -6.09 13.50
C GLU A 183 -3.27 -7.16 12.42
N TYR A 184 -2.48 -6.87 11.38
CA TYR A 184 -2.19 -7.83 10.30
C TYR A 184 -1.05 -8.78 10.63
N MET A 185 -0.24 -8.46 11.60
CA MET A 185 0.86 -9.32 12.04
C MET A 185 0.33 -10.61 12.65
N ARG A 186 0.87 -11.75 12.23
CA ARG A 186 0.50 -13.10 12.66
C ARG A 186 1.71 -13.84 13.22
N PRO A 187 2.15 -13.53 14.44
CA PRO A 187 3.41 -14.06 15.01
C PRO A 187 3.43 -15.59 15.22
N GLY A 188 2.26 -16.23 15.22
CA GLY A 188 2.13 -17.69 15.32
C GLY A 188 2.12 -18.43 13.97
N THR A 189 2.44 -17.74 12.87
CA THR A 189 2.52 -18.34 11.54
C THR A 189 3.63 -19.40 11.48
N ASP A 190 3.31 -20.61 11.03
CA ASP A 190 4.26 -21.71 10.82
C ASP A 190 4.09 -22.33 9.43
N MET A 191 5.04 -23.19 9.05
CA MET A 191 5.06 -23.87 7.75
C MET A 191 3.85 -24.78 7.53
N GLN A 192 3.33 -25.42 8.58
CA GLN A 192 2.18 -26.30 8.49
C GLN A 192 0.90 -25.50 8.16
N ALA A 193 0.70 -24.40 8.85
CA ALA A 193 -0.44 -23.49 8.61
C ALA A 193 -0.40 -22.88 7.21
N LEU A 194 0.78 -22.43 6.75
CA LEU A 194 0.95 -21.90 5.39
C LEU A 194 0.74 -22.97 4.33
N GLY A 195 1.34 -24.15 4.51
CA GLY A 195 1.23 -25.28 3.57
C GLY A 195 -0.20 -25.79 3.38
N ALA A 196 -1.07 -25.60 4.37
CA ALA A 196 -2.49 -25.96 4.27
C ALA A 196 -3.32 -24.99 3.41
N LEU A 197 -2.80 -23.79 3.11
CA LEU A 197 -3.51 -22.80 2.29
C LEU A 197 -3.47 -23.18 0.81
N LYS A 198 -4.60 -23.02 0.13
CA LYS A 198 -4.68 -23.23 -1.32
C LYS A 198 -4.05 -22.05 -2.07
N PRO A 199 -3.42 -22.29 -3.24
CA PRO A 199 -3.00 -21.20 -4.12
C PRO A 199 -4.18 -20.29 -4.45
N ALA A 200 -4.03 -18.98 -4.18
CA ALA A 200 -5.13 -18.03 -4.28
C ALA A 200 -5.46 -17.62 -5.73
N PHE A 201 -4.51 -17.75 -6.64
CA PHE A 201 -4.62 -17.24 -8.01
C PHE A 201 -4.85 -18.34 -9.05
N LYS A 202 -4.84 -19.62 -8.65
CA LYS A 202 -4.96 -20.76 -9.55
C LYS A 202 -6.22 -20.71 -10.41
N ASP A 203 -7.39 -20.56 -9.80
CA ASP A 203 -8.66 -20.56 -10.55
C ASP A 203 -8.74 -19.37 -11.50
N MET A 204 -8.20 -18.21 -11.11
CA MET A 204 -8.13 -17.02 -11.93
C MET A 204 -7.15 -17.18 -13.11
N GLY A 205 -6.05 -17.88 -12.91
CA GLY A 205 -5.08 -18.19 -13.95
C GLY A 205 -5.60 -19.23 -14.93
N GLU A 206 -5.95 -20.42 -14.44
CA GLU A 206 -6.27 -21.60 -15.25
C GLU A 206 -7.69 -21.58 -15.84
N VAL A 207 -8.71 -21.06 -15.11
CA VAL A 207 -10.12 -21.25 -15.43
C VAL A 207 -10.77 -19.97 -15.94
N MET A 208 -10.99 -18.98 -15.08
CA MET A 208 -11.71 -17.75 -15.43
C MET A 208 -11.16 -16.56 -14.66
N PRO A 209 -10.71 -15.51 -15.37
CA PRO A 209 -10.75 -15.30 -16.83
C PRO A 209 -9.65 -16.02 -17.63
N GLY A 210 -8.79 -16.86 -17.03
CA GLY A 210 -7.76 -17.60 -17.75
C GLY A 210 -6.50 -16.77 -18.05
N PHE A 211 -6.03 -16.03 -17.08
CA PHE A 211 -4.87 -15.14 -17.21
C PHE A 211 -3.56 -15.85 -17.58
N ASP A 212 -3.44 -17.14 -17.30
CA ASP A 212 -2.25 -17.91 -17.68
C ASP A 212 -2.05 -17.92 -19.20
N LYS A 213 -3.13 -18.01 -19.97
CA LYS A 213 -3.05 -17.93 -21.43
C LYS A 213 -2.53 -16.58 -21.92
N ILE A 214 -2.95 -15.50 -21.27
CA ILE A 214 -2.46 -14.15 -21.57
C ILE A 214 -0.99 -14.03 -21.21
N ALA A 215 -0.58 -14.52 -20.04
CA ALA A 215 0.81 -14.53 -19.60
C ALA A 215 1.71 -15.33 -20.55
N MET A 216 1.31 -16.54 -20.95
CA MET A 216 2.05 -17.38 -21.87
C MET A 216 2.16 -16.82 -23.30
N MET A 217 1.27 -15.90 -23.72
CA MET A 217 1.48 -15.15 -24.97
C MET A 217 2.71 -14.24 -24.89
N LYS A 218 3.02 -13.71 -23.70
CA LYS A 218 4.24 -12.91 -23.45
C LYS A 218 5.46 -13.75 -23.18
N TYR A 219 5.28 -14.91 -22.56
CA TYR A 219 6.31 -15.86 -22.13
C TYR A 219 6.10 -17.22 -22.79
N PRO A 220 6.27 -17.33 -24.13
CA PRO A 220 5.91 -18.53 -24.89
C PRO A 220 6.81 -19.75 -24.62
N HIS A 221 7.89 -19.57 -23.87
CA HIS A 221 8.77 -20.64 -23.41
C HIS A 221 8.24 -21.39 -22.20
N LEU A 222 7.22 -20.83 -21.52
CA LEU A 222 6.57 -21.49 -20.39
C LEU A 222 5.50 -22.45 -20.91
N GLU A 223 5.54 -23.71 -20.49
CA GLU A 223 4.53 -24.72 -20.83
C GLU A 223 3.30 -24.57 -19.92
N LYS A 224 3.53 -24.10 -18.67
CA LYS A 224 2.49 -23.83 -17.66
C LYS A 224 3.01 -22.83 -16.63
N ILE A 225 2.10 -22.28 -15.82
CA ILE A 225 2.41 -21.46 -14.66
C ILE A 225 2.11 -22.29 -13.40
N GLU A 226 3.12 -22.41 -12.53
CA GLU A 226 2.96 -23.09 -11.23
C GLU A 226 2.41 -22.08 -10.22
N HIS A 227 1.18 -22.33 -9.76
CA HIS A 227 0.54 -21.47 -8.76
C HIS A 227 0.98 -21.84 -7.35
N ILE A 228 1.80 -21.04 -6.75
CA ILE A 228 2.32 -21.26 -5.39
C ILE A 228 1.90 -20.19 -4.39
N HIS A 229 1.48 -19.01 -4.87
CA HIS A 229 1.16 -17.89 -3.99
C HIS A 229 -0.26 -17.97 -3.42
N HIS A 230 -0.39 -17.53 -2.18
CA HIS A 230 -1.66 -17.39 -1.46
C HIS A 230 -1.64 -16.14 -0.57
N ALA A 231 -2.68 -15.89 0.21
CA ALA A 231 -2.79 -14.68 1.05
C ALA A 231 -1.72 -14.57 2.16
N GLY A 232 -0.97 -15.62 2.44
CA GLY A 232 0.02 -15.68 3.52
C GLY A 232 1.48 -15.57 3.07
N ASN A 233 1.73 -15.70 1.76
CA ASN A 233 3.11 -15.67 1.23
C ASN A 233 3.31 -14.73 0.06
#